data_76ba49292b89034469e5c18fc6c62f69
#
_entry.id   76ba49292b89034469e5c18fc6c62f69
#
_cell.length_a   1.000
_cell.length_b   1.000
_cell.length_c   1.000
_cell.angle_alpha   90.00
_cell.angle_beta   90.00
_cell.angle_gamma   90.00
#
_symmetry.space_group_name_H-M   'P 1'
#
loop_
_entity.id
_entity.type
_entity.pdbx_description
1 polymer ?
#
loop_
_entity_poly.entity_id
_entity_poly.type
_entity_poly.pdbx_seq_one_letter_code
_entity_poly.pdbx_strand_id
1 'polypeptide(L)'
;MSPAVADDAGVSSVPLQTTATTPSVNQNWRLLRDESAQLRIADVLQRKEQFRPLAKRSFIFPASPQAVWLQVQLPAQKVPSWLWIFAPRVQYLDYYLVQDGQLVRDQHTGESRPFQERPLPSRSYLFSLPVDGKPMTLYVRMTSNHPLMAWFDPVSYTHLRAHET
;
A
#
# COMPACT_ATOMS: atom_id res chain seq x y z
N MET A 1 -7.13 25.24 45.96
CA MET A 1 -7.12 24.95 45.62
C MET A 1 -7.35 24.42 44.60
N SER A 2 -7.36 24.17 43.95
CA SER A 2 -7.58 23.75 43.16
C SER A 2 -7.66 23.03 42.36
N PRO A 3 -7.73 22.62 41.95
CA PRO A 3 -7.71 21.93 41.21
C PRO A 3 -8.16 21.42 40.25
N ALA A 4 -8.21 21.27 39.86
CA ALA A 4 -8.58 20.83 39.10
C ALA A 4 -8.71 20.29 38.14
N VAL A 5 -8.60 20.11 37.80
CA VAL A 5 -8.75 19.77 37.13
C VAL A 5 -8.96 19.09 36.26
N ALA A 6 -8.94 18.84 35.97
CA ALA A 6 -9.06 18.31 35.26
C ALA A 6 -9.45 17.49 34.68
N ASP A 7 -9.49 17.24 34.51
CA ASP A 7 -9.81 16.51 34.02
C ASP A 7 -10.14 16.21 33.06
N ASP A 8 -10.00 16.30 32.76
CA ASP A 8 -10.28 16.10 32.04
C ASP A 8 -10.27 15.63 31.27
N ALA A 9 -10.10 15.59 31.21
CA ALA A 9 -10.03 15.29 30.59
C ALA A 9 -10.09 14.47 30.05
N GLY A 10 -9.80 14.23 30.01
CA GLY A 10 -9.79 13.48 29.53
C GLY A 10 -10.27 12.90 28.95
N VAL A 11 -10.44 12.89 28.86
CA VAL A 11 -10.91 12.35 28.48
C VAL A 11 -11.12 12.12 27.47
N SER A 12 -11.25 12.32 27.39
CA SER A 12 -11.60 12.33 26.48
C SER A 12 -11.17 11.67 25.57
N SER A 13 -10.82 11.87 25.30
CA SER A 13 -10.26 11.43 24.45
C SER A 13 -10.24 10.24 24.22
N VAL A 14 -9.98 10.02 24.63
CA VAL A 14 -9.81 8.86 24.66
C VAL A 14 -10.47 8.06 23.83
N PRO A 15 -11.45 8.03 23.92
CA PRO A 15 -12.21 7.19 23.19
C PRO A 15 -11.66 7.05 21.87
N LEU A 16 -11.37 7.94 21.39
CA LEU A 16 -10.91 7.91 20.22
C LEU A 16 -10.04 6.93 19.99
N GLN A 17 -9.31 6.82 20.64
CA GLN A 17 -8.36 5.99 20.42
C GLN A 17 -8.84 4.82 20.01
N THR A 18 -9.65 4.49 20.49
CA THR A 18 -10.11 3.29 20.20
C THR A 18 -10.02 3.13 18.83
N THR A 19 -10.35 3.94 18.25
CA THR A 19 -10.31 3.83 16.95
C THR A 19 -9.10 3.23 16.62
N ALA A 20 -8.29 3.43 17.26
CA ALA A 20 -7.09 2.92 17.02
C ALA A 20 -7.27 1.60 16.55
N THR A 21 -8.18 1.09 16.91
CA THR A 21 -8.41 -0.15 16.47
C THR A 21 -7.99 -0.27 15.08
N THR A 22 -7.71 0.63 14.44
CA THR A 22 -7.33 0.43 13.14
C THR A 22 -5.97 -0.09 13.16
N PRO A 23 -5.81 -1.25 13.16
CA PRO A 23 -4.53 -1.87 13.21
C PRO A 23 -3.78 -1.52 11.94
N SER A 24 -4.46 -1.33 10.93
CA SER A 24 -3.84 -1.01 9.69
C SER A 24 -2.94 0.18 9.82
N VAL A 25 -3.13 0.93 10.79
CA VAL A 25 -2.35 2.10 10.98
C VAL A 25 -0.91 1.78 11.22
N ASN A 26 -0.64 0.68 11.80
CA ASN A 26 0.71 0.36 12.17
C ASN A 26 1.52 -0.27 11.07
N GLN A 27 0.99 -0.30 9.89
CA GLN A 27 1.72 -0.92 8.82
C GLN A 27 2.82 0.00 8.34
N ASN A 28 3.98 -0.57 8.12
CA ASN A 28 5.13 0.19 7.70
C ASN A 28 5.15 0.29 6.19
N TRP A 29 4.63 1.39 5.69
CA TRP A 29 4.72 1.68 4.27
C TRP A 29 6.05 2.35 4.01
N ARG A 30 6.79 1.84 3.04
CA ARG A 30 8.11 2.35 2.71
C ARG A 30 8.21 2.53 1.20
N LEU A 31 9.11 3.40 0.78
CA LEU A 31 9.20 3.78 -0.61
C LEU A 31 10.65 3.87 -1.06
N LEU A 32 10.90 3.44 -2.28
CA LEU A 32 12.21 3.55 -2.92
C LEU A 32 12.01 4.24 -4.27
N ARG A 33 12.78 5.28 -4.52
CA ARG A 33 12.74 5.94 -5.82
C ARG A 33 13.89 5.39 -6.66
N ASP A 34 13.54 4.73 -7.76
CA ASP A 34 14.53 4.16 -8.67
C ASP A 34 14.69 5.12 -9.84
N GLU A 35 15.69 5.97 -9.76
CA GLU A 35 15.89 6.99 -10.79
C GLU A 35 16.26 6.38 -12.12
N SER A 36 16.84 5.21 -12.12
CA SER A 36 17.22 4.55 -13.39
C SER A 36 16.02 3.89 -14.05
N ALA A 37 14.98 3.57 -13.27
CA ALA A 37 13.85 2.79 -13.73
C ALA A 37 14.26 1.43 -14.30
N GLN A 38 15.42 0.92 -13.88
CA GLN A 38 15.94 -0.36 -14.39
C GLN A 38 15.89 -1.48 -13.36
N LEU A 39 15.57 -1.19 -12.11
CA LEU A 39 15.55 -2.22 -11.09
C LEU A 39 14.40 -3.18 -11.33
N ARG A 40 14.66 -4.45 -11.13
CA ARG A 40 13.64 -5.50 -11.18
C ARG A 40 13.37 -5.95 -9.74
N ILE A 41 12.35 -6.78 -9.57
CA ILE A 41 12.01 -7.27 -8.24
C ILE A 41 13.21 -7.97 -7.59
N ALA A 42 13.99 -8.73 -8.34
CA ALA A 42 15.15 -9.42 -7.77
C ALA A 42 16.15 -8.42 -7.21
N ASP A 43 16.35 -7.30 -7.90
CA ASP A 43 17.27 -6.26 -7.44
C ASP A 43 16.74 -5.59 -6.19
N VAL A 44 15.43 -5.33 -6.15
CA VAL A 44 14.81 -4.62 -5.04
C VAL A 44 14.87 -5.48 -3.77
N LEU A 45 14.75 -6.79 -3.92
CA LEU A 45 14.84 -7.68 -2.76
C LEU A 45 16.22 -7.65 -2.13
N GLN A 46 17.23 -7.23 -2.87
CA GLN A 46 18.59 -7.09 -2.36
C GLN A 46 18.85 -5.67 -1.80
N ARG A 47 17.86 -4.78 -1.90
CA ARG A 47 18.04 -3.39 -1.49
C ARG A 47 16.97 -2.95 -0.50
N LYS A 48 16.50 -3.86 0.34
CA LYS A 48 15.42 -3.54 1.28
C LYS A 48 15.76 -2.37 2.18
N GLU A 49 17.01 -2.22 2.56
CA GLU A 49 17.39 -1.16 3.47
C GLU A 49 17.42 0.21 2.82
N GLN A 50 17.28 0.27 1.50
CA GLN A 50 17.24 1.55 0.80
C GLN A 50 15.84 2.16 0.78
N PHE A 51 14.83 1.42 1.19
CA PHE A 51 13.49 1.95 1.28
C PHE A 51 13.37 2.91 2.45
N ARG A 52 12.63 3.99 2.26
CA ARG A 52 12.44 5.01 3.28
C ARG A 52 11.00 5.01 3.76
N PRO A 53 10.77 5.22 5.06
CA PRO A 53 9.39 5.20 5.58
C PRO A 53 8.55 6.30 4.98
N LEU A 54 7.26 6.00 4.81
CA LEU A 54 6.26 6.98 4.42
C LEU A 54 5.40 7.28 5.62
N ALA A 55 5.14 8.55 5.86
CA ALA A 55 4.29 8.96 6.97
C ALA A 55 2.81 8.80 6.64
N LYS A 56 2.46 8.75 5.35
CA LYS A 56 1.08 8.67 4.91
C LYS A 56 0.91 7.51 3.95
N ARG A 57 -0.33 7.14 3.71
CA ARG A 57 -0.63 6.09 2.73
C ARG A 57 -0.87 6.69 1.36
N SER A 58 -0.02 7.61 1.00
CA SER A 58 -0.12 8.28 -0.30
C SER A 58 1.18 8.98 -0.61
N PHE A 59 1.37 9.29 -1.88
CA PHE A 59 2.49 10.11 -2.30
C PHE A 59 2.14 10.81 -3.59
N ILE A 60 2.93 11.83 -3.92
CA ILE A 60 2.81 12.54 -5.18
C ILE A 60 4.21 12.94 -5.61
N PHE A 61 4.55 12.64 -6.85
CA PHE A 61 5.82 13.02 -7.44
C PHE A 61 5.58 13.68 -8.78
N PRO A 62 6.40 14.66 -9.17
CA PRO A 62 6.30 15.26 -10.49
C PRO A 62 6.58 14.23 -11.56
N ALA A 63 6.14 14.54 -12.78
CA ALA A 63 6.41 13.66 -13.91
C ALA A 63 7.91 13.44 -14.04
N SER A 64 8.31 12.20 -14.19
CA SER A 64 9.72 11.84 -14.22
C SER A 64 9.85 10.45 -14.82
N PRO A 65 10.96 10.16 -15.48
CA PRO A 65 11.16 8.80 -16.03
C PRO A 65 11.54 7.76 -14.97
N GLN A 66 11.60 8.16 -13.71
CA GLN A 66 11.96 7.21 -12.66
C GLN A 66 10.83 6.24 -12.34
N ALA A 67 11.17 5.15 -11.69
CA ALA A 67 10.18 4.24 -11.13
C ALA A 67 10.08 4.47 -9.63
N VAL A 68 8.89 4.24 -9.08
CA VAL A 68 8.67 4.33 -7.65
C VAL A 68 8.27 2.94 -7.17
N TRP A 69 8.97 2.46 -6.15
CA TRP A 69 8.68 1.17 -5.54
C TRP A 69 8.09 1.38 -4.15
N LEU A 70 6.96 0.75 -3.91
CA LEU A 70 6.29 0.80 -2.63
C LEU A 70 6.46 -0.55 -1.94
N GLN A 71 6.69 -0.55 -0.64
CA GLN A 71 6.84 -1.77 0.12
C GLN A 71 5.95 -1.71 1.36
N VAL A 72 5.28 -2.80 1.67
CA VAL A 72 4.55 -2.90 2.93
C VAL A 72 4.62 -4.33 3.44
N GLN A 73 4.81 -4.48 4.74
CA GLN A 73 4.80 -5.77 5.38
C GLN A 73 3.45 -5.96 6.05
N LEU A 74 2.80 -7.06 5.78
CA LEU A 74 1.48 -7.35 6.31
C LEU A 74 1.50 -8.65 7.09
N PRO A 75 0.73 -8.71 8.19
CA PRO A 75 0.60 -9.98 8.91
C PRO A 75 -0.25 -10.95 8.11
N ALA A 76 -0.27 -12.19 8.55
CA ALA A 76 -1.14 -13.18 7.94
C ALA A 76 -2.58 -12.67 7.98
N GLN A 77 -3.29 -12.82 6.88
CA GLN A 77 -4.67 -12.35 6.80
C GLN A 77 -5.61 -13.43 7.32
N LYS A 78 -6.61 -13.02 8.07
CA LYS A 78 -7.60 -13.95 8.63
C LYS A 78 -8.90 -13.95 7.86
N VAL A 79 -9.12 -12.92 7.06
CA VAL A 79 -10.33 -12.80 6.24
C VAL A 79 -9.92 -12.36 4.85
N PRO A 80 -10.72 -12.61 3.83
CA PRO A 80 -10.39 -12.15 2.48
C PRO A 80 -10.15 -10.65 2.49
N SER A 81 -9.03 -10.26 1.93
CA SER A 81 -8.59 -8.86 1.91
C SER A 81 -7.88 -8.57 0.60
N TRP A 82 -7.75 -7.30 0.30
CA TRP A 82 -7.11 -6.84 -0.93
C TRP A 82 -6.15 -5.71 -0.61
N LEU A 83 -5.15 -5.57 -1.45
CA LEU A 83 -4.39 -4.32 -1.49
C LEU A 83 -5.12 -3.42 -2.47
N TRP A 84 -5.61 -2.29 -1.99
CA TRP A 84 -6.30 -1.30 -2.78
C TRP A 84 -5.32 -0.19 -3.15
N ILE A 85 -5.24 0.15 -4.43
CA ILE A 85 -4.39 1.23 -4.90
C ILE A 85 -5.19 2.09 -5.85
N PHE A 86 -5.28 3.37 -5.56
CA PHE A 86 -5.85 4.34 -6.47
C PHE A 86 -4.69 5.19 -6.99
N ALA A 87 -4.32 4.99 -8.25
CA ALA A 87 -3.20 5.67 -8.86
C ALA A 87 -3.62 6.15 -10.24
N PRO A 88 -4.30 7.30 -10.32
CA PRO A 88 -4.76 7.81 -11.59
C PRO A 88 -3.59 8.09 -12.51
N ARG A 89 -3.75 7.70 -13.77
CA ARG A 89 -2.75 7.96 -14.81
C ARG A 89 -1.44 7.20 -14.63
N VAL A 90 -1.41 6.17 -13.81
CA VAL A 90 -0.22 5.33 -13.74
C VAL A 90 -0.18 4.51 -15.02
N GLN A 91 0.96 4.52 -15.71
CA GLN A 91 1.09 3.77 -16.96
C GLN A 91 1.33 2.31 -16.72
N TYR A 92 2.26 1.99 -15.86
CA TYR A 92 2.60 0.60 -15.52
C TYR A 92 2.61 0.44 -14.01
N LEU A 93 1.89 -0.57 -13.54
CA LEU A 93 1.82 -0.88 -12.13
C LEU A 93 2.07 -2.37 -11.99
N ASP A 94 3.17 -2.73 -11.35
CA ASP A 94 3.55 -4.13 -11.17
C ASP A 94 3.49 -4.49 -9.71
N TYR A 95 2.78 -5.56 -9.38
CA TYR A 95 2.55 -6.00 -8.03
C TYR A 95 3.29 -7.31 -7.80
N TYR A 96 3.95 -7.40 -6.67
CA TYR A 96 4.74 -8.59 -6.30
C TYR A 96 4.43 -8.98 -4.86
N LEU A 97 4.06 -10.23 -4.67
CA LEU A 97 3.79 -10.79 -3.35
C LEU A 97 4.94 -11.70 -2.97
N VAL A 98 5.55 -11.43 -1.82
CA VAL A 98 6.70 -12.19 -1.35
C VAL A 98 6.37 -12.81 0.00
N GLN A 99 6.62 -14.10 0.15
CA GLN A 99 6.45 -14.80 1.41
C GLN A 99 7.68 -15.67 1.62
N ASP A 100 8.18 -15.69 2.84
CA ASP A 100 9.38 -16.47 3.19
C ASP A 100 10.56 -16.11 2.26
N GLY A 101 10.66 -14.86 1.91
CA GLY A 101 11.77 -14.37 1.08
C GLY A 101 11.66 -14.74 -0.39
N GLN A 102 10.58 -15.34 -0.81
CA GLN A 102 10.42 -15.79 -2.19
C GLN A 102 9.22 -15.16 -2.85
N LEU A 103 9.35 -14.86 -4.13
CA LEU A 103 8.25 -14.32 -4.91
C LEU A 103 7.22 -15.42 -5.13
N VAL A 104 6.01 -15.17 -4.66
CA VAL A 104 4.92 -16.13 -4.75
C VAL A 104 3.96 -15.79 -5.89
N ARG A 105 3.75 -14.52 -6.15
CA ARG A 105 2.77 -14.08 -7.14
C ARG A 105 3.18 -12.72 -7.68
N ASP A 106 2.90 -12.47 -8.94
CA ASP A 106 3.07 -11.15 -9.52
C ASP A 106 1.92 -10.86 -10.45
N GLN A 107 1.60 -9.60 -10.62
CA GLN A 107 0.56 -9.14 -11.53
C GLN A 107 1.00 -7.82 -12.14
N HIS A 108 0.71 -7.63 -13.41
CA HIS A 108 1.18 -6.49 -14.16
C HIS A 108 0.01 -5.78 -14.81
N THR A 109 -0.16 -4.50 -14.52
CA THR A 109 -1.30 -3.75 -14.99
C THR A 109 -0.90 -2.28 -15.19
N GLY A 110 -1.86 -1.38 -15.26
CA GLY A 110 -1.63 0.04 -15.51
C GLY A 110 -2.42 0.50 -16.70
N GLU A 111 -2.47 1.81 -16.91
CA GLU A 111 -3.26 2.36 -18.01
C GLU A 111 -2.72 1.97 -19.37
N SER A 112 -1.44 1.71 -19.49
CA SER A 112 -0.84 1.34 -20.77
C SER A 112 -0.92 -0.15 -21.07
N ARG A 113 -1.60 -0.92 -20.21
CA ARG A 113 -1.85 -2.34 -20.42
C ARG A 113 -3.35 -2.57 -20.53
N PRO A 114 -3.79 -3.66 -21.16
CA PRO A 114 -5.22 -3.92 -21.34
C PRO A 114 -5.97 -3.97 -20.01
N PHE A 115 -7.18 -3.42 -20.00
CA PHE A 115 -8.00 -3.39 -18.81
C PHE A 115 -8.26 -4.79 -18.26
N GLN A 116 -8.33 -5.77 -19.13
CA GLN A 116 -8.57 -7.15 -18.71
C GLN A 116 -7.48 -7.72 -17.84
N GLU A 117 -6.31 -7.09 -17.83
CA GLU A 117 -5.22 -7.58 -16.99
C GLU A 117 -5.35 -7.11 -15.55
N ARG A 118 -6.37 -6.35 -15.23
CA ARG A 118 -6.60 -5.98 -13.85
C ARG A 118 -7.24 -7.15 -13.12
N PRO A 119 -6.83 -7.38 -11.87
CA PRO A 119 -7.38 -8.51 -11.10
C PRO A 119 -8.88 -8.43 -10.93
N LEU A 120 -9.42 -7.24 -10.74
CA LEU A 120 -10.85 -7.01 -10.62
C LEU A 120 -11.20 -5.76 -11.40
N PRO A 121 -12.34 -5.75 -12.10
CA PRO A 121 -12.78 -4.56 -12.81
C PRO A 121 -13.18 -3.49 -11.79
N SER A 122 -12.41 -2.43 -11.74
CA SER A 122 -12.62 -1.38 -10.75
C SER A 122 -11.88 -0.13 -11.19
N ARG A 123 -12.27 1.01 -10.65
CA ARG A 123 -11.53 2.24 -10.89
C ARG A 123 -10.16 2.18 -10.23
N SER A 124 -10.06 1.41 -9.18
CA SER A 124 -8.82 1.23 -8.46
C SER A 124 -8.18 -0.07 -8.87
N TYR A 125 -6.94 -0.25 -8.47
CA TYR A 125 -6.25 -1.52 -8.68
C TYR A 125 -6.41 -2.32 -7.39
N LEU A 126 -6.87 -3.57 -7.52
CA LEU A 126 -7.15 -4.43 -6.38
C LEU A 126 -6.39 -5.73 -6.56
N PHE A 127 -5.59 -6.06 -5.57
CA PHE A 127 -4.81 -7.30 -5.59
C PHE A 127 -5.21 -8.13 -4.39
N SER A 128 -5.71 -9.34 -4.63
CA SER A 128 -6.15 -10.18 -3.52
C SER A 128 -4.97 -10.66 -2.70
N LEU A 129 -5.16 -10.74 -1.40
CA LEU A 129 -4.13 -11.19 -0.49
C LEU A 129 -4.45 -12.62 -0.04
N PRO A 130 -3.45 -13.49 0.05
CA PRO A 130 -3.72 -14.86 0.44
C PRO A 130 -4.16 -14.95 1.91
N VAL A 131 -5.01 -15.93 2.20
CA VAL A 131 -5.45 -16.21 3.56
C VAL A 131 -4.85 -17.58 3.89
N ASP A 132 -3.54 -17.61 4.05
CA ASP A 132 -2.81 -18.87 4.20
C ASP A 132 -2.05 -18.98 5.52
N GLY A 133 -2.32 -18.07 6.45
CA GLY A 133 -1.66 -18.11 7.74
C GLY A 133 -0.23 -17.64 7.76
N LYS A 134 0.25 -17.05 6.66
CA LYS A 134 1.63 -16.57 6.58
C LYS A 134 1.68 -15.07 6.43
N PRO A 135 2.64 -14.42 7.06
CA PRO A 135 2.85 -12.99 6.80
C PRO A 135 3.41 -12.80 5.39
N MET A 136 3.33 -11.59 4.90
CA MET A 136 3.75 -11.31 3.54
C MET A 136 4.37 -9.93 3.43
N THR A 137 5.17 -9.73 2.40
CA THR A 137 5.68 -8.42 2.04
C THR A 137 5.22 -8.15 0.61
N LEU A 138 4.64 -6.98 0.40
CA LEU A 138 4.17 -6.59 -0.93
C LEU A 138 5.08 -5.52 -1.49
N TYR A 139 5.37 -5.63 -2.77
CA TYR A 139 6.12 -4.61 -3.49
C TYR A 139 5.29 -4.18 -4.68
N VAL A 140 5.24 -2.88 -4.93
CA VAL A 140 4.52 -2.34 -6.08
C VAL A 140 5.43 -1.38 -6.80
N ARG A 141 5.64 -1.61 -8.11
CA ARG A 141 6.45 -0.73 -8.94
C ARG A 141 5.51 0.09 -9.81
N MET A 142 5.70 1.39 -9.82
CA MET A 142 4.84 2.29 -10.60
C MET A 142 5.68 3.22 -11.44
N THR A 143 5.27 3.40 -12.70
CA THR A 143 5.88 4.40 -13.59
C THR A 143 4.80 5.15 -14.31
N SER A 144 5.08 6.41 -14.68
CA SER A 144 4.14 7.21 -15.42
C SER A 144 4.85 8.35 -16.12
N ASN A 145 4.32 8.79 -17.24
CA ASN A 145 4.79 10.00 -17.93
C ASN A 145 4.13 11.24 -17.34
N HIS A 146 3.17 11.07 -16.44
CA HIS A 146 2.45 12.16 -15.80
C HIS A 146 2.88 12.23 -14.34
N PRO A 147 2.51 13.28 -13.63
CA PRO A 147 2.75 13.27 -12.19
C PRO A 147 2.17 12.01 -11.58
N LEU A 148 2.94 11.34 -10.77
CA LEU A 148 2.55 10.06 -10.20
C LEU A 148 1.99 10.29 -8.82
N MET A 149 0.71 10.01 -8.66
CA MET A 149 0.03 10.11 -7.38
C MET A 149 -0.55 8.75 -7.05
N ALA A 150 -0.51 8.38 -5.81
CA ALA A 150 -1.10 7.10 -5.40
C ALA A 150 -1.59 7.17 -3.98
N TRP A 151 -2.72 6.53 -3.74
CA TRP A 151 -3.27 6.26 -2.42
C TRP A 151 -3.39 4.75 -2.31
N PHE A 152 -3.07 4.20 -1.15
CA PHE A 152 -3.03 2.75 -1.01
C PHE A 152 -3.41 2.33 0.41
N ASP A 153 -4.05 1.16 0.52
CA ASP A 153 -4.52 0.65 1.80
C ASP A 153 -4.85 -0.83 1.67
N PRO A 154 -4.53 -1.66 2.65
CA PRO A 154 -5.08 -3.00 2.68
C PRO A 154 -6.52 -2.90 3.17
N VAL A 155 -7.43 -3.56 2.49
CA VAL A 155 -8.86 -3.43 2.81
C VAL A 155 -9.53 -4.80 2.86
N SER A 156 -10.48 -4.96 3.79
CA SER A 156 -11.32 -6.13 3.82
C SER A 156 -12.50 -5.88 2.88
N TYR A 157 -13.33 -6.89 2.70
CA TYR A 157 -14.47 -6.78 1.79
C TYR A 157 -15.37 -5.58 2.17
N THR A 158 -15.63 -5.41 3.44
CA THR A 158 -16.49 -4.32 3.87
C THR A 158 -15.90 -2.95 3.51
N HIS A 159 -14.62 -2.77 3.76
CA HIS A 159 -13.98 -1.52 3.45
C HIS A 159 -13.83 -1.32 1.96
N LEU A 160 -13.67 -2.40 1.21
CA LEU A 160 -13.57 -2.31 -0.23
C LEU A 160 -14.83 -1.68 -0.82
N ARG A 161 -15.99 -2.08 -0.35
CA ARG A 161 -17.24 -1.50 -0.85
C ARG A 161 -17.29 0.00 -0.61
N ALA A 162 -16.78 0.45 0.51
CA ALA A 162 -16.77 1.87 0.81
C ALA A 162 -15.84 2.62 -0.16
N HIS A 163 -14.74 2.03 -0.52
CA HIS A 163 -13.82 2.68 -1.46
C HIS A 163 -14.40 2.73 -2.87
N GLU A 164 -15.26 1.79 -3.23
CA GLU A 164 -15.79 1.73 -4.59
C GLU A 164 -17.01 2.60 -4.81
N THR A 165 -17.59 3.14 -3.77
CA THR A 165 -18.71 4.06 -3.93
C THR A 165 -18.24 5.53 -3.92
#